data_731336ce9292c7cdad741cf05ed2e33b
#
_entry.id   731336ce9292c7cdad741cf05ed2e33b
#
_cell.length_a   1.000
_cell.length_b   1.000
_cell.length_c   1.000
_cell.angle_alpha   90.00
_cell.angle_beta   90.00
_cell.angle_gamma   90.00
#
_symmetry.space_group_name_H-M   'P 1'
#
loop_
_entity.id
_entity.type
_entity.pdbx_description
1 polymer ?
#
loop_
_entity_poly.entity_id
_entity_poly.type
_entity_poly.pdbx_seq_one_letter_code
_entity_poly.pdbx_strand_id
1 'polypeptide(L)'
;MRTDWTRAEIATLFDLPFDDLMYRAQTVHRAHHAVSEVQLCTLLSIKTGGCPEDCGYCSQSASADTQLKAEKLMDVDAVLASAAEAKAAGSQRFCMGAAWRNPKPRDMPKVVAMVEGVRAMGLETCMTLGMLDADQAKQLADAGLDYYNHNIDTSPENYGNVITTRTFGDRLETLANVRDAGISVCCGGIVGMGETRADRVGFVHALATLPRHPESVPVNALVPVKGTVLGNMLADTPLAKIDDIEFVRTVAVARITMPLSMVRLSAGRESMSEATQALCFMAGANSIFTGDTLLTTGNAGDSADAALLAKLGIKPMLGEEPMRAAAE
;
A
#
# COMPACT_ATOMS: atom_id res chain seq x y z
N MET A 1 -15.59 12.37 10.10
CA MET A 1 -15.19 10.95 9.91
C MET A 1 -15.31 10.22 11.24
N ARG A 2 -15.83 8.99 11.23
CA ARG A 2 -15.99 8.17 12.42
C ARG A 2 -14.69 7.40 12.70
N THR A 3 -14.09 7.58 13.89
CA THR A 3 -12.87 6.88 14.34
C THR A 3 -13.07 6.08 15.62
N ASP A 4 -14.32 5.88 16.05
CA ASP A 4 -14.71 5.17 17.27
C ASP A 4 -15.36 3.80 16.99
N TRP A 5 -14.95 3.17 15.88
CA TRP A 5 -15.40 1.81 15.55
C TRP A 5 -14.99 0.81 16.64
N THR A 6 -15.93 -0.02 17.07
CA THR A 6 -15.62 -1.17 17.91
C THR A 6 -15.29 -2.39 17.07
N ARG A 7 -14.49 -3.31 17.62
CA ARG A 7 -14.21 -4.61 16.96
C ARG A 7 -15.48 -5.41 16.67
N ALA A 8 -16.47 -5.34 17.57
CA ALA A 8 -17.75 -6.03 17.40
C ALA A 8 -18.52 -5.50 16.17
N GLU A 9 -18.56 -4.19 15.97
CA GLU A 9 -19.19 -3.59 14.78
C GLU A 9 -18.48 -4.01 13.50
N ILE A 10 -17.13 -4.00 13.49
CA ILE A 10 -16.35 -4.44 12.32
C ILE A 10 -16.55 -5.94 12.07
N ALA A 11 -16.58 -6.77 13.12
CA ALA A 11 -16.88 -8.19 12.98
C ALA A 11 -18.26 -8.41 12.36
N THR A 12 -19.26 -7.64 12.80
CA THR A 12 -20.62 -7.68 12.21
C THR A 12 -20.59 -7.34 10.71
N LEU A 13 -19.74 -6.41 10.26
CA LEU A 13 -19.60 -6.14 8.83
C LEU A 13 -19.00 -7.34 8.09
N PHE A 14 -17.99 -8.00 8.65
CA PHE A 14 -17.42 -9.22 8.05
C PHE A 14 -18.42 -10.37 7.97
N ASP A 15 -19.40 -10.44 8.88
CA ASP A 15 -20.40 -11.50 8.96
C ASP A 15 -21.66 -11.23 8.13
N LEU A 16 -21.80 -10.05 7.53
CA LEU A 16 -22.93 -9.75 6.64
C LEU A 16 -23.04 -10.76 5.49
N PRO A 17 -24.25 -11.06 5.00
CA PRO A 17 -24.42 -11.65 3.69
C PRO A 17 -23.57 -10.89 2.64
N PHE A 18 -22.98 -11.62 1.69
CA PHE A 18 -22.00 -11.03 0.80
C PHE A 18 -22.58 -9.89 -0.05
N ASP A 19 -23.78 -10.06 -0.55
CA ASP A 19 -24.51 -9.07 -1.34
C ASP A 19 -24.85 -7.82 -0.53
N ASP A 20 -25.27 -7.94 0.73
CA ASP A 20 -25.50 -6.81 1.63
C ASP A 20 -24.22 -6.02 1.93
N LEU A 21 -23.11 -6.73 2.16
CA LEU A 21 -21.81 -6.11 2.37
C LEU A 21 -21.37 -5.33 1.12
N MET A 22 -21.48 -5.93 -0.05
CA MET A 22 -21.11 -5.31 -1.33
C MET A 22 -21.96 -4.07 -1.64
N TYR A 23 -23.27 -4.16 -1.40
CA TYR A 23 -24.19 -3.04 -1.55
C TYR A 23 -23.81 -1.86 -0.64
N ARG A 24 -23.53 -2.13 0.64
CA ARG A 24 -23.08 -1.08 1.59
C ARG A 24 -21.76 -0.46 1.17
N ALA A 25 -20.77 -1.27 0.81
CA ALA A 25 -19.46 -0.79 0.39
C ALA A 25 -19.56 0.09 -0.86
N GLN A 26 -20.36 -0.33 -1.86
CA GLN A 26 -20.58 0.42 -3.07
C GLN A 26 -21.35 1.73 -2.81
N THR A 27 -22.32 1.71 -1.89
CA THR A 27 -23.04 2.92 -1.48
C THR A 27 -22.10 3.95 -0.86
N VAL A 28 -21.23 3.52 0.07
CA VAL A 28 -20.22 4.37 0.68
C VAL A 28 -19.23 4.89 -0.37
N HIS A 29 -18.76 4.00 -1.25
CA HIS A 29 -17.83 4.40 -2.33
C HIS A 29 -18.41 5.52 -3.20
N ARG A 30 -19.64 5.34 -3.69
CA ARG A 30 -20.32 6.32 -4.55
C ARG A 30 -20.64 7.65 -3.88
N ALA A 31 -20.75 7.66 -2.56
CA ALA A 31 -20.99 8.89 -1.79
C ALA A 31 -19.74 9.75 -1.65
N HIS A 32 -18.55 9.19 -1.83
CA HIS A 32 -17.29 9.87 -1.49
C HIS A 32 -16.25 9.90 -2.62
N HIS A 33 -16.43 9.08 -3.67
CA HIS A 33 -15.46 8.96 -4.78
C HIS A 33 -16.16 9.01 -6.13
N ALA A 34 -15.43 9.45 -7.14
CA ALA A 34 -15.87 9.37 -8.52
C ALA A 34 -16.13 7.91 -8.92
N VAL A 35 -17.27 7.70 -9.56
CA VAL A 35 -17.71 6.36 -9.97
C VAL A 35 -16.93 5.94 -11.21
N SER A 36 -16.48 4.70 -11.22
CA SER A 36 -15.77 4.11 -12.37
C SER A 36 -14.45 4.83 -12.70
N GLU A 37 -13.78 5.35 -11.68
CA GLU A 37 -12.42 5.88 -11.78
C GLU A 37 -11.45 5.13 -10.86
N VAL A 38 -10.21 4.96 -11.32
CA VAL A 38 -9.14 4.30 -10.57
C VAL A 38 -7.84 5.10 -10.65
N GLN A 39 -7.20 5.29 -9.50
CA GLN A 39 -5.86 5.89 -9.44
C GLN A 39 -4.82 4.86 -9.88
N LEU A 40 -3.98 5.22 -10.84
CA LEU A 40 -2.84 4.44 -11.28
C LEU A 40 -1.57 4.91 -10.56
N CYS A 41 -0.83 3.98 -9.98
CA CYS A 41 0.40 4.24 -9.26
C CYS A 41 1.50 3.32 -9.77
N THR A 42 2.72 3.81 -9.88
CA THR A 42 3.90 2.99 -10.16
C THR A 42 4.78 2.91 -8.93
N LEU A 43 5.37 1.75 -8.67
CA LEU A 43 6.25 1.51 -7.53
C LEU A 43 7.64 1.07 -8.00
N LEU A 44 8.65 1.85 -7.65
CA LEU A 44 10.06 1.55 -7.93
C LEU A 44 10.80 1.14 -6.65
N SER A 45 11.57 0.05 -6.72
CA SER A 45 12.55 -0.27 -5.68
C SER A 45 13.82 0.56 -5.91
N ILE A 46 14.00 1.62 -5.13
CA ILE A 46 15.19 2.49 -5.23
C ILE A 46 16.40 1.93 -4.48
N LYS A 47 16.19 0.92 -3.62
CA LYS A 47 17.23 0.15 -2.93
C LYS A 47 16.68 -1.21 -2.54
N THR A 48 17.18 -2.26 -3.18
CA THR A 48 16.71 -3.64 -3.03
C THR A 48 17.57 -4.42 -2.05
N GLY A 49 16.92 -5.30 -1.25
CA GLY A 49 17.58 -6.34 -0.43
C GLY A 49 18.40 -5.83 0.75
N GLY A 50 18.79 -6.76 1.63
CA GLY A 50 19.64 -6.50 2.80
C GLY A 50 18.98 -5.62 3.87
N CYS A 51 17.65 -5.67 4.00
CA CYS A 51 16.92 -5.02 5.10
C CYS A 51 17.20 -5.79 6.41
N PRO A 52 17.57 -5.12 7.50
CA PRO A 52 17.86 -5.79 8.77
C PRO A 52 16.62 -6.26 9.54
N GLU A 53 15.41 -5.94 9.04
CA GLU A 53 14.16 -6.41 9.63
C GLU A 53 13.85 -7.86 9.24
N ASP A 54 13.19 -8.60 10.14
CA ASP A 54 12.86 -10.02 9.99
C ASP A 54 11.44 -10.29 9.51
N CYS A 55 10.79 -9.34 8.84
CA CYS A 55 9.41 -9.51 8.34
C CYS A 55 9.25 -10.83 7.60
N GLY A 56 8.48 -11.78 8.17
CA GLY A 56 8.41 -13.18 7.74
C GLY A 56 7.90 -13.39 6.31
N TYR A 57 7.26 -12.38 5.71
CA TYR A 57 6.78 -12.37 4.32
C TYR A 57 7.78 -11.76 3.33
N CYS A 58 8.81 -11.03 3.83
CA CYS A 58 9.57 -10.10 2.99
C CYS A 58 10.82 -10.76 2.39
N SER A 59 10.85 -10.84 1.06
CA SER A 59 12.01 -11.35 0.31
C SER A 59 13.27 -10.48 0.44
N GLN A 60 13.12 -9.21 0.85
CA GLN A 60 14.21 -8.24 0.98
C GLN A 60 14.88 -8.28 2.36
N SER A 61 14.35 -9.07 3.30
CA SER A 61 14.96 -9.27 4.62
C SER A 61 16.35 -9.91 4.48
N ALA A 62 17.31 -9.44 5.26
CA ALA A 62 18.64 -10.05 5.33
C ALA A 62 18.61 -11.45 6.00
N SER A 63 17.54 -11.78 6.73
CA SER A 63 17.31 -13.09 7.35
C SER A 63 16.59 -14.08 6.42
N ALA A 64 16.07 -13.64 5.27
CA ALA A 64 15.42 -14.51 4.30
C ALA A 64 16.44 -15.19 3.39
N ASP A 65 16.24 -16.49 3.14
CA ASP A 65 17.07 -17.28 2.20
C ASP A 65 16.53 -17.13 0.77
N THR A 66 16.51 -15.88 0.29
CA THR A 66 16.13 -15.55 -1.07
C THR A 66 17.38 -15.23 -1.91
N GLN A 67 17.29 -15.37 -3.22
CA GLN A 67 18.41 -15.08 -4.12
C GLN A 67 18.64 -13.56 -4.35
N LEU A 68 17.90 -12.70 -3.61
CA LEU A 68 18.02 -11.25 -3.73
C LEU A 68 19.33 -10.76 -3.10
N LYS A 69 20.15 -10.09 -3.92
CA LYS A 69 21.36 -9.45 -3.44
C LYS A 69 21.05 -8.03 -2.96
N ALA A 70 21.77 -7.62 -1.91
CA ALA A 70 21.67 -6.23 -1.43
C ALA A 70 22.29 -5.28 -2.47
N GLU A 71 21.51 -4.30 -2.88
CA GLU A 71 21.92 -3.24 -3.81
C GLU A 71 22.17 -1.93 -3.08
N LYS A 72 22.91 -1.04 -3.73
CA LYS A 72 23.08 0.33 -3.28
C LYS A 72 21.84 1.15 -3.62
N LEU A 73 21.67 2.30 -2.93
CA LEU A 73 20.68 3.29 -3.32
C LEU A 73 20.93 3.73 -4.77
N MET A 74 19.87 3.73 -5.58
CA MET A 74 19.91 4.17 -6.97
C MET A 74 20.39 5.63 -7.09
N ASP A 75 20.93 5.97 -8.23
CA ASP A 75 21.24 7.37 -8.53
C ASP A 75 19.95 8.13 -8.88
N VAL A 76 19.94 9.43 -8.55
CA VAL A 76 18.77 10.30 -8.73
C VAL A 76 18.30 10.30 -10.18
N ASP A 77 19.20 10.45 -11.14
CA ASP A 77 18.87 10.50 -12.57
C ASP A 77 18.17 9.21 -13.06
N ALA A 78 18.58 8.04 -12.55
CA ALA A 78 17.93 6.78 -12.90
C ALA A 78 16.49 6.70 -12.34
N VAL A 79 16.27 7.19 -11.13
CA VAL A 79 14.93 7.26 -10.53
C VAL A 79 14.05 8.23 -11.31
N LEU A 80 14.57 9.38 -11.69
CA LEU A 80 13.83 10.38 -12.47
C LEU A 80 13.48 9.87 -13.87
N ALA A 81 14.38 9.10 -14.52
CA ALA A 81 14.07 8.45 -15.79
C ALA A 81 12.89 7.48 -15.65
N SER A 82 12.90 6.61 -14.63
CA SER A 82 11.77 5.70 -14.34
C SER A 82 10.49 6.44 -14.01
N ALA A 83 10.55 7.57 -13.30
CA ALA A 83 9.38 8.39 -13.01
C ALA A 83 8.80 9.02 -14.28
N ALA A 84 9.64 9.45 -15.22
CA ALA A 84 9.20 9.99 -16.51
C ALA A 84 8.48 8.90 -17.36
N GLU A 85 9.00 7.67 -17.37
CA GLU A 85 8.37 6.52 -18.03
C GLU A 85 6.99 6.21 -17.39
N ALA A 86 6.93 6.16 -16.05
CA ALA A 86 5.69 5.93 -15.32
C ALA A 86 4.64 7.00 -15.62
N LYS A 87 5.04 8.28 -15.69
CA LYS A 87 4.17 9.38 -16.09
C LYS A 87 3.64 9.21 -17.52
N ALA A 88 4.51 8.85 -18.46
CA ALA A 88 4.14 8.60 -19.84
C ALA A 88 3.16 7.41 -19.96
N ALA A 89 3.26 6.40 -19.10
CA ALA A 89 2.34 5.28 -18.99
C ALA A 89 1.02 5.64 -18.26
N GLY A 90 0.84 6.88 -17.80
CA GLY A 90 -0.42 7.36 -17.22
C GLY A 90 -0.52 7.26 -15.69
N SER A 91 0.57 6.96 -15.00
CA SER A 91 0.59 6.98 -13.52
C SER A 91 0.37 8.39 -12.99
N GLN A 92 -0.48 8.51 -11.96
CA GLN A 92 -0.69 9.76 -11.22
C GLN A 92 0.26 9.87 -10.01
N ARG A 93 0.66 8.72 -9.45
CA ARG A 93 1.55 8.65 -8.27
C ARG A 93 2.75 7.77 -8.56
N PHE A 94 3.93 8.26 -8.18
CA PHE A 94 5.16 7.51 -8.23
C PHE A 94 5.63 7.18 -6.81
N CYS A 95 5.64 5.87 -6.49
CA CYS A 95 6.04 5.37 -5.19
C CYS A 95 7.49 4.86 -5.26
N MET A 96 8.30 5.19 -4.27
CA MET A 96 9.71 4.83 -4.18
C MET A 96 9.97 4.07 -2.88
N GLY A 97 10.40 2.81 -2.99
CA GLY A 97 10.64 1.93 -1.85
C GLY A 97 12.11 1.59 -1.65
N ALA A 98 12.60 1.63 -0.41
CA ALA A 98 13.94 1.19 -0.05
C ALA A 98 13.90 0.14 1.07
N ALA A 99 14.66 -0.94 0.90
CA ALA A 99 14.80 -1.99 1.89
C ALA A 99 15.67 -1.55 3.07
N TRP A 100 15.11 -0.73 3.95
CA TRP A 100 15.74 -0.19 5.14
C TRP A 100 14.89 -0.41 6.40
N ARG A 101 15.56 -0.45 7.57
CA ARG A 101 14.91 -0.25 8.85
C ARG A 101 14.51 1.23 9.02
N ASN A 102 15.44 2.11 8.70
CA ASN A 102 15.27 3.56 8.62
C ASN A 102 16.32 4.14 7.64
N PRO A 103 16.07 5.28 7.02
CA PRO A 103 17.05 5.91 6.13
C PRO A 103 18.26 6.39 6.93
N LYS A 104 19.45 6.27 6.33
CA LYS A 104 20.68 6.76 6.95
C LYS A 104 20.85 8.26 6.67
N PRO A 105 21.39 9.06 7.60
CA PRO A 105 21.59 10.50 7.40
C PRO A 105 22.34 10.84 6.10
N ARG A 106 23.33 10.03 5.74
CA ARG A 106 24.14 10.22 4.50
C ARG A 106 23.33 10.02 3.20
N ASP A 107 22.23 9.27 3.25
CA ASP A 107 21.41 8.92 2.09
C ASP A 107 20.25 9.92 1.92
N MET A 108 19.88 10.66 3.00
CA MET A 108 18.78 11.62 2.98
C MET A 108 18.90 12.70 1.89
N PRO A 109 20.06 13.31 1.60
CA PRO A 109 20.16 14.29 0.53
C PRO A 109 19.77 13.73 -0.85
N LYS A 110 20.12 12.47 -1.16
CA LYS A 110 19.70 11.82 -2.40
C LYS A 110 18.19 11.56 -2.41
N VAL A 111 17.63 11.11 -1.29
CA VAL A 111 16.20 10.84 -1.15
C VAL A 111 15.39 12.14 -1.34
N VAL A 112 15.83 13.24 -0.73
CA VAL A 112 15.22 14.57 -0.90
C VAL A 112 15.23 14.97 -2.37
N ALA A 113 16.38 14.86 -3.06
CA ALA A 113 16.49 15.19 -4.48
C ALA A 113 15.57 14.32 -5.37
N MET A 114 15.36 13.05 -5.02
CA MET A 114 14.38 12.17 -5.72
C MET A 114 12.96 12.70 -5.55
N VAL A 115 12.55 13.08 -4.33
CA VAL A 115 11.21 13.64 -4.07
C VAL A 115 11.00 14.92 -4.87
N GLU A 116 11.92 15.88 -4.76
CA GLU A 116 11.84 17.16 -5.47
C GLU A 116 11.76 16.97 -6.98
N GLY A 117 12.61 16.09 -7.53
CA GLY A 117 12.66 15.82 -8.98
C GLY A 117 11.37 15.17 -9.50
N VAL A 118 10.83 14.16 -8.80
CA VAL A 118 9.57 13.50 -9.19
C VAL A 118 8.40 14.47 -9.08
N ARG A 119 8.35 15.26 -8.00
CA ARG A 119 7.32 16.30 -7.82
C ARG A 119 7.35 17.35 -8.92
N ALA A 120 8.55 17.78 -9.33
CA ALA A 120 8.72 18.75 -10.42
C ALA A 120 8.16 18.24 -11.76
N MET A 121 8.04 16.92 -11.93
CA MET A 121 7.36 16.32 -13.08
C MET A 121 5.82 16.37 -13.00
N GLY A 122 5.24 16.81 -11.87
CA GLY A 122 3.78 16.85 -11.65
C GLY A 122 3.18 15.49 -11.26
N LEU A 123 3.98 14.55 -10.74
CA LEU A 123 3.52 13.32 -10.15
C LEU A 123 3.32 13.49 -8.64
N GLU A 124 2.29 12.89 -8.07
CA GLU A 124 2.25 12.69 -6.61
C GLU A 124 3.41 11.78 -6.18
N THR A 125 4.05 12.11 -5.08
CA THR A 125 5.18 11.37 -4.54
C THR A 125 4.78 10.50 -3.36
N CYS A 126 5.32 9.29 -3.28
CA CYS A 126 5.15 8.41 -2.12
C CYS A 126 6.48 7.72 -1.80
N MET A 127 6.86 7.71 -0.53
CA MET A 127 8.08 7.04 -0.06
C MET A 127 7.76 5.92 0.92
N THR A 128 8.55 4.83 0.85
CA THR A 128 8.58 3.71 1.80
C THR A 128 10.04 3.46 2.20
N LEU A 129 10.51 4.05 3.29
CA LEU A 129 11.92 4.01 3.68
C LEU A 129 12.15 3.31 5.04
N GLY A 130 11.13 2.60 5.55
CA GLY A 130 11.15 2.05 6.90
C GLY A 130 10.62 3.05 7.92
N MET A 131 11.16 3.02 9.14
CA MET A 131 10.79 3.96 10.20
C MET A 131 11.39 5.35 9.94
N LEU A 132 10.66 6.39 10.34
CA LEU A 132 11.14 7.77 10.31
C LEU A 132 11.11 8.36 11.73
N ASP A 133 12.16 9.06 12.08
CA ASP A 133 12.12 10.02 13.18
C ASP A 133 11.51 11.37 12.73
N ALA A 134 11.26 12.26 13.67
CA ALA A 134 10.64 13.56 13.40
C ALA A 134 11.46 14.43 12.44
N ASP A 135 12.80 14.42 12.56
CA ASP A 135 13.69 15.21 11.72
C ASP A 135 13.69 14.70 10.27
N GLN A 136 13.71 13.38 10.09
CA GLN A 136 13.62 12.75 8.75
C GLN A 136 12.25 13.02 8.11
N ALA A 137 11.17 12.92 8.88
CA ALA A 137 9.82 13.22 8.39
C ALA A 137 9.73 14.70 7.96
N LYS A 138 10.29 15.63 8.77
CA LYS A 138 10.35 17.03 8.42
C LYS A 138 11.15 17.30 7.13
N GLN A 139 12.33 16.69 6.97
CA GLN A 139 13.13 16.86 5.75
C GLN A 139 12.35 16.42 4.49
N LEU A 140 11.60 15.32 4.58
CA LEU A 140 10.76 14.85 3.48
C LEU A 140 9.56 15.77 3.21
N ALA A 141 8.94 16.31 4.26
CA ALA A 141 7.87 17.30 4.14
C ALA A 141 8.37 18.59 3.47
N ASP A 142 9.55 19.09 3.89
CA ASP A 142 10.16 20.29 3.32
C ASP A 142 10.53 20.10 1.83
N ALA A 143 10.89 18.84 1.42
CA ALA A 143 11.07 18.46 0.02
C ALA A 143 9.75 18.35 -0.77
N GLY A 144 8.63 18.42 -0.09
CA GLY A 144 7.30 18.35 -0.66
C GLY A 144 6.78 16.94 -0.89
N LEU A 145 7.18 15.96 -0.08
CA LEU A 145 6.63 14.61 -0.13
C LEU A 145 5.11 14.61 0.14
N ASP A 146 4.32 14.05 -0.77
CA ASP A 146 2.87 14.01 -0.63
C ASP A 146 2.42 12.90 0.31
N TYR A 147 3.01 11.69 0.19
CA TYR A 147 2.62 10.49 0.94
C TYR A 147 3.83 9.75 1.52
N TYR A 148 3.66 9.21 2.71
CA TYR A 148 4.58 8.23 3.27
C TYR A 148 3.87 6.91 3.51
N ASN A 149 4.39 5.82 2.92
CA ASN A 149 3.87 4.48 3.14
C ASN A 149 4.57 3.81 4.33
N HIS A 150 3.79 3.45 5.34
CA HIS A 150 4.25 2.66 6.46
C HIS A 150 3.13 1.75 6.95
N ASN A 151 3.09 0.54 6.41
CA ASN A 151 2.03 -0.41 6.72
C ASN A 151 2.11 -0.91 8.16
N ILE A 152 0.96 -1.17 8.79
CA ILE A 152 0.88 -1.92 10.05
C ILE A 152 0.93 -3.43 9.84
N ASP A 153 0.85 -3.87 8.59
CA ASP A 153 0.96 -5.22 8.05
C ASP A 153 -0.17 -6.17 8.47
N THR A 154 -0.52 -6.28 9.75
CA THR A 154 -1.54 -7.18 10.29
C THR A 154 -2.17 -6.59 11.57
N SER A 155 -2.98 -7.36 12.30
CA SER A 155 -3.53 -6.93 13.59
C SER A 155 -2.43 -6.77 14.66
N PRO A 156 -2.66 -5.94 15.69
CA PRO A 156 -1.74 -5.83 16.83
C PRO A 156 -1.45 -7.19 17.48
N GLU A 157 -2.44 -8.07 17.56
CA GLU A 157 -2.36 -9.39 18.19
C GLU A 157 -1.50 -10.36 17.39
N ASN A 158 -1.58 -10.30 16.06
CA ASN A 158 -0.82 -11.19 15.17
C ASN A 158 0.56 -10.62 14.80
N TYR A 159 0.84 -9.35 15.12
CA TYR A 159 2.05 -8.66 14.65
C TYR A 159 3.35 -9.38 15.06
N GLY A 160 3.44 -9.81 16.31
CA GLY A 160 4.61 -10.53 16.84
C GLY A 160 4.86 -11.91 16.21
N ASN A 161 3.86 -12.50 15.56
CA ASN A 161 4.01 -13.75 14.81
C ASN A 161 4.65 -13.54 13.43
N VAL A 162 4.64 -12.29 12.94
CA VAL A 162 5.10 -11.94 11.59
C VAL A 162 6.43 -11.18 11.63
N ILE A 163 6.63 -10.31 12.64
CA ILE A 163 7.78 -9.42 12.75
C ILE A 163 8.21 -9.36 14.22
N THR A 164 9.49 -9.60 14.52
CA THR A 164 10.03 -9.57 15.88
C THR A 164 11.07 -8.47 16.10
N THR A 165 11.68 -7.94 15.05
CA THR A 165 12.74 -6.91 15.13
C THR A 165 12.24 -5.51 15.46
N ARG A 166 10.92 -5.29 15.40
CA ARG A 166 10.24 -4.04 15.79
C ARG A 166 8.84 -4.35 16.30
N THR A 167 8.30 -3.46 17.09
CA THR A 167 6.96 -3.59 17.68
C THR A 167 5.88 -2.97 16.80
N PHE A 168 4.61 -3.30 17.09
CA PHE A 168 3.47 -2.60 16.50
C PHE A 168 3.45 -1.11 16.90
N GLY A 169 3.91 -0.79 18.11
CA GLY A 169 4.07 0.60 18.58
C GLY A 169 5.03 1.42 17.74
N ASP A 170 6.17 0.84 17.32
CA ASP A 170 7.14 1.53 16.45
C ASP A 170 6.52 1.93 15.10
N ARG A 171 5.54 1.12 14.61
CA ARG A 171 4.77 1.47 13.40
C ARG A 171 3.91 2.70 13.64
N LEU A 172 3.19 2.72 14.75
CA LEU A 172 2.31 3.86 15.10
C LEU A 172 3.11 5.14 15.35
N GLU A 173 4.27 5.04 15.99
CA GLU A 173 5.17 6.18 16.20
C GLU A 173 5.62 6.78 14.86
N THR A 174 6.05 5.95 13.91
CA THR A 174 6.41 6.44 12.58
C THR A 174 5.23 7.14 11.89
N LEU A 175 4.01 6.59 12.00
CA LEU A 175 2.81 7.22 11.44
C LEU A 175 2.50 8.56 12.10
N ALA A 176 2.74 8.69 13.41
CA ALA A 176 2.59 9.95 14.13
C ALA A 176 3.62 10.99 13.64
N ASN A 177 4.90 10.65 13.55
CA ASN A 177 5.94 11.54 13.03
C ASN A 177 5.63 12.04 11.61
N VAL A 178 5.11 11.16 10.75
CA VAL A 178 4.67 11.50 9.38
C VAL A 178 3.53 12.50 9.41
N ARG A 179 2.52 12.27 10.27
CA ARG A 179 1.37 13.17 10.45
C ARG A 179 1.77 14.54 10.98
N ASP A 180 2.61 14.56 11.99
CA ASP A 180 3.08 15.80 12.63
C ASP A 180 3.91 16.65 11.66
N ALA A 181 4.61 16.02 10.72
CA ALA A 181 5.30 16.70 9.62
C ALA A 181 4.35 17.21 8.50
N GLY A 182 3.06 16.90 8.56
CA GLY A 182 2.07 17.33 7.55
C GLY A 182 2.00 16.45 6.30
N ILE A 183 2.67 15.30 6.27
CA ILE A 183 2.65 14.36 5.15
C ILE A 183 1.40 13.46 5.24
N SER A 184 0.77 13.17 4.11
CA SER A 184 -0.33 12.21 4.04
C SER A 184 0.15 10.78 4.31
N VAL A 185 -0.68 9.98 4.99
CA VAL A 185 -0.36 8.60 5.35
C VAL A 185 -0.90 7.62 4.32
N CYS A 186 -0.03 6.74 3.83
CA CYS A 186 -0.40 5.51 3.16
C CYS A 186 -0.13 4.35 4.12
N CYS A 187 -1.16 3.70 4.63
CA CYS A 187 -1.01 2.64 5.62
C CYS A 187 -2.08 1.57 5.44
N GLY A 188 -1.64 0.34 5.31
CA GLY A 188 -2.48 -0.83 5.17
C GLY A 188 -1.76 -2.08 5.67
N GLY A 189 -2.00 -3.21 5.02
CA GLY A 189 -1.39 -4.47 5.42
C GLY A 189 -1.52 -5.58 4.40
N ILE A 190 -1.23 -6.78 4.85
CA ILE A 190 -1.19 -8.00 4.06
C ILE A 190 -2.18 -8.99 4.67
N VAL A 191 -3.00 -9.60 3.84
CA VAL A 191 -3.90 -10.69 4.21
C VAL A 191 -3.49 -11.97 3.50
N GLY A 192 -3.75 -13.12 4.13
CA GLY A 192 -3.30 -14.43 3.65
C GLY A 192 -1.96 -14.87 4.24
N MET A 193 -1.53 -14.29 5.36
CA MET A 193 -0.34 -14.68 6.12
C MET A 193 -0.60 -15.82 7.12
N GLY A 194 -1.73 -16.50 7.02
CA GLY A 194 -2.18 -17.50 7.99
C GLY A 194 -3.01 -16.93 9.13
N GLU A 195 -3.33 -15.65 9.08
CA GLU A 195 -4.16 -14.94 10.05
C GLU A 195 -5.62 -15.42 10.00
N THR A 196 -6.32 -15.26 11.12
CA THR A 196 -7.75 -15.53 11.24
C THR A 196 -8.62 -14.36 10.77
N ARG A 197 -9.95 -14.58 10.64
CA ARG A 197 -10.88 -13.47 10.41
C ARG A 197 -10.86 -12.47 11.58
N ALA A 198 -10.68 -12.93 12.83
CA ALA A 198 -10.54 -12.04 13.98
C ALA A 198 -9.31 -11.12 13.86
N ASP A 199 -8.21 -11.61 13.30
CA ASP A 199 -7.04 -10.78 13.01
C ASP A 199 -7.34 -9.76 11.92
N ARG A 200 -8.09 -10.11 10.85
CA ARG A 200 -8.52 -9.14 9.83
C ARG A 200 -9.44 -8.07 10.41
N VAL A 201 -10.33 -8.44 11.34
CA VAL A 201 -11.10 -7.46 12.13
C VAL A 201 -10.19 -6.54 12.93
N GLY A 202 -9.20 -7.09 13.63
CA GLY A 202 -8.21 -6.31 14.39
C GLY A 202 -7.37 -5.39 13.51
N PHE A 203 -6.97 -5.85 12.33
CA PHE A 203 -6.25 -5.06 11.33
C PHE A 203 -7.07 -3.85 10.85
N VAL A 204 -8.30 -4.08 10.40
CA VAL A 204 -9.17 -2.97 9.94
C VAL A 204 -9.51 -2.04 11.10
N HIS A 205 -9.77 -2.58 12.30
CA HIS A 205 -10.01 -1.79 13.50
C HIS A 205 -8.85 -0.85 13.81
N ALA A 206 -7.61 -1.36 13.78
CA ALA A 206 -6.42 -0.54 14.06
C ALA A 206 -6.30 0.64 13.08
N LEU A 207 -6.61 0.46 11.79
CA LEU A 207 -6.59 1.53 10.80
C LEU A 207 -7.76 2.52 10.98
N ALA A 208 -8.97 1.99 11.18
CA ALA A 208 -10.20 2.78 11.26
C ALA A 208 -10.34 3.58 12.56
N THR A 209 -9.53 3.27 13.57
CA THR A 209 -9.50 3.98 14.88
C THR A 209 -8.27 4.88 15.05
N LEU A 210 -7.43 5.02 14.03
CA LEU A 210 -6.39 6.06 14.04
C LEU A 210 -7.05 7.44 14.22
N PRO A 211 -6.42 8.41 14.87
CA PRO A 211 -6.97 9.76 15.09
C PRO A 211 -7.46 10.42 13.79
N ARG A 212 -6.81 10.10 12.69
CA ARG A 212 -7.22 10.41 11.32
C ARG A 212 -6.97 9.18 10.45
N HIS A 213 -7.97 8.78 9.66
CA HIS A 213 -7.81 7.65 8.74
C HIS A 213 -6.63 7.89 7.78
N PRO A 214 -5.91 6.83 7.37
CA PRO A 214 -4.94 6.94 6.29
C PRO A 214 -5.62 7.45 5.02
N GLU A 215 -4.99 8.35 4.30
CA GLU A 215 -5.49 8.83 3.00
C GLU A 215 -5.43 7.74 1.94
N SER A 216 -4.53 6.76 2.11
CA SER A 216 -4.42 5.60 1.22
C SER A 216 -4.27 4.32 2.06
N VAL A 217 -5.06 3.29 1.73
CA VAL A 217 -5.09 2.00 2.43
C VAL A 217 -4.80 0.88 1.43
N PRO A 218 -3.52 0.48 1.28
CA PRO A 218 -3.18 -0.68 0.48
C PRO A 218 -3.61 -1.97 1.17
N VAL A 219 -4.37 -2.80 0.47
CA VAL A 219 -4.70 -4.17 0.85
C VAL A 219 -3.93 -5.10 -0.08
N ASN A 220 -2.97 -5.83 0.49
CA ASN A 220 -2.13 -6.76 -0.24
C ASN A 220 -2.63 -8.19 0.03
N ALA A 221 -2.70 -9.02 -1.00
CA ALA A 221 -2.70 -10.46 -0.80
C ALA A 221 -1.25 -10.95 -0.69
N LEU A 222 -0.97 -11.85 0.25
CA LEU A 222 0.35 -12.43 0.36
C LEU A 222 0.76 -13.09 -0.96
N VAL A 223 1.95 -12.74 -1.42
CA VAL A 223 2.66 -13.48 -2.47
C VAL A 223 3.71 -14.35 -1.78
N PRO A 224 3.48 -15.67 -1.64
CA PRO A 224 4.41 -16.55 -0.94
C PRO A 224 5.72 -16.63 -1.73
N VAL A 225 6.80 -16.12 -1.17
CA VAL A 225 8.14 -16.20 -1.79
C VAL A 225 8.95 -17.29 -1.11
N LYS A 226 9.43 -18.26 -1.89
CA LYS A 226 10.33 -19.31 -1.39
C LYS A 226 11.58 -18.69 -0.78
N GLY A 227 11.98 -19.18 0.39
CA GLY A 227 13.10 -18.64 1.17
C GLY A 227 12.70 -17.62 2.21
N THR A 228 11.46 -17.13 2.21
CA THR A 228 10.90 -16.38 3.33
C THR A 228 10.25 -17.31 4.35
N VAL A 229 10.14 -16.90 5.61
CA VAL A 229 9.54 -17.71 6.68
C VAL A 229 8.11 -18.10 6.31
N LEU A 230 7.25 -17.14 5.99
CA LEU A 230 5.85 -17.39 5.64
C LEU A 230 5.71 -18.11 4.29
N GLY A 231 6.54 -17.78 3.30
CA GLY A 231 6.52 -18.47 2.02
C GLY A 231 6.82 -19.95 2.16
N ASN A 232 7.82 -20.33 2.98
CA ASN A 232 8.13 -21.73 3.23
C ASN A 232 7.06 -22.43 4.11
N MET A 233 6.53 -21.72 5.12
CA MET A 233 5.54 -22.28 6.05
C MET A 233 4.19 -22.55 5.36
N LEU A 234 3.78 -21.71 4.44
CA LEU A 234 2.45 -21.76 3.82
C LEU A 234 2.42 -22.53 2.49
N ALA A 235 3.57 -22.73 1.81
CA ALA A 235 3.66 -23.19 0.43
C ALA A 235 2.79 -24.41 0.09
N ASP A 236 2.76 -25.42 0.98
CA ASP A 236 2.05 -26.68 0.76
C ASP A 236 0.78 -26.81 1.62
N THR A 237 0.22 -25.69 2.04
CA THR A 237 -0.97 -25.65 2.89
C THR A 237 -2.16 -25.00 2.15
N PRO A 238 -3.41 -25.26 2.59
CA PRO A 238 -4.57 -24.53 2.07
C PRO A 238 -4.50 -23.01 2.27
N LEU A 239 -3.60 -22.53 3.13
CA LEU A 239 -3.39 -21.12 3.43
C LEU A 239 -2.38 -20.45 2.48
N ALA A 240 -1.81 -21.18 1.52
CA ALA A 240 -0.88 -20.62 0.53
C ALA A 240 -1.50 -19.50 -0.32
N LYS A 241 -2.83 -19.51 -0.45
CA LYS A 241 -3.61 -18.46 -1.09
C LYS A 241 -4.80 -18.11 -0.19
N ILE A 242 -5.01 -16.81 0.03
CA ILE A 242 -6.22 -16.36 0.71
C ILE A 242 -7.46 -16.67 -0.13
N ASP A 243 -8.56 -17.01 0.53
CA ASP A 243 -9.86 -17.13 -0.12
C ASP A 243 -10.26 -15.80 -0.77
N ASP A 244 -10.64 -15.85 -2.05
CA ASP A 244 -10.95 -14.67 -2.85
C ASP A 244 -12.11 -13.86 -2.25
N ILE A 245 -13.13 -14.53 -1.67
CA ILE A 245 -14.27 -13.86 -1.04
C ILE A 245 -13.86 -13.18 0.27
N GLU A 246 -12.99 -13.79 1.07
CA GLU A 246 -12.45 -13.17 2.29
C GLU A 246 -11.58 -11.95 1.97
N PHE A 247 -10.83 -11.99 0.86
CA PHE A 247 -10.07 -10.84 0.40
C PHE A 247 -11.02 -9.68 0.01
N VAL A 248 -12.03 -9.96 -0.82
CA VAL A 248 -13.04 -8.97 -1.22
C VAL A 248 -13.79 -8.40 -0.01
N ARG A 249 -14.16 -9.24 0.98
CA ARG A 249 -14.75 -8.78 2.24
C ARG A 249 -13.85 -7.79 2.96
N THR A 250 -12.55 -8.06 3.02
CA THR A 250 -11.59 -7.14 3.68
C THR A 250 -11.55 -5.79 2.98
N VAL A 251 -11.54 -5.76 1.65
CA VAL A 251 -11.64 -4.53 0.84
C VAL A 251 -12.95 -3.78 1.13
N ALA A 252 -14.08 -4.49 1.14
CA ALA A 252 -15.40 -3.91 1.39
C ALA A 252 -15.50 -3.28 2.80
N VAL A 253 -15.02 -4.01 3.83
CA VAL A 253 -15.03 -3.51 5.20
C VAL A 253 -14.09 -2.33 5.36
N ALA A 254 -12.91 -2.33 4.72
CA ALA A 254 -12.01 -1.18 4.70
C ALA A 254 -12.68 0.06 4.07
N ARG A 255 -13.42 -0.09 2.95
CA ARG A 255 -14.18 1.00 2.33
C ARG A 255 -15.25 1.56 3.24
N ILE A 256 -16.04 0.69 3.91
CA ILE A 256 -17.13 1.12 4.81
C ILE A 256 -16.59 1.88 6.02
N THR A 257 -15.52 1.39 6.60
CA THR A 257 -14.95 1.94 7.84
C THR A 257 -14.08 3.18 7.61
N MET A 258 -13.48 3.31 6.43
CA MET A 258 -12.61 4.42 6.03
C MET A 258 -13.10 5.04 4.71
N PRO A 259 -14.24 5.76 4.72
CA PRO A 259 -14.97 6.15 3.52
C PRO A 259 -14.21 7.07 2.58
N LEU A 260 -13.30 7.92 3.09
CA LEU A 260 -12.54 8.88 2.27
C LEU A 260 -11.18 8.34 1.80
N SER A 261 -10.74 7.20 2.30
CA SER A 261 -9.44 6.63 1.94
C SER A 261 -9.43 6.11 0.51
N MET A 262 -8.30 6.27 -0.18
CA MET A 262 -8.03 5.52 -1.41
C MET A 262 -7.73 4.07 -1.04
N VAL A 263 -8.66 3.15 -1.29
CA VAL A 263 -8.44 1.72 -1.03
C VAL A 263 -7.73 1.13 -2.24
N ARG A 264 -6.50 0.65 -2.02
CA ARG A 264 -5.63 0.17 -3.10
C ARG A 264 -5.55 -1.35 -3.13
N LEU A 265 -5.79 -1.93 -4.29
CA LEU A 265 -5.33 -3.28 -4.60
C LEU A 265 -3.84 -3.21 -4.93
N SER A 266 -3.05 -3.86 -4.09
CA SER A 266 -1.60 -3.78 -4.16
C SER A 266 -1.01 -5.14 -4.58
N ALA A 267 -0.11 -5.75 -3.81
CA ALA A 267 0.48 -7.04 -4.18
C ALA A 267 -0.55 -8.18 -4.27
N GLY A 268 -0.23 -9.20 -5.07
CA GLY A 268 -1.03 -10.41 -5.25
C GLY A 268 -2.04 -10.34 -6.40
N ARG A 269 -2.20 -9.21 -7.10
CA ARG A 269 -3.16 -9.05 -8.20
C ARG A 269 -2.90 -9.99 -9.37
N GLU A 270 -1.63 -10.31 -9.66
CA GLU A 270 -1.25 -11.23 -10.74
C GLU A 270 -1.90 -12.62 -10.56
N SER A 271 -2.07 -13.07 -9.31
CA SER A 271 -2.69 -14.37 -9.00
C SER A 271 -4.21 -14.32 -8.86
N MET A 272 -4.83 -13.14 -8.92
CA MET A 272 -6.27 -12.95 -8.85
C MET A 272 -6.93 -13.10 -10.22
N SER A 273 -8.08 -13.75 -10.26
CA SER A 273 -8.92 -13.74 -11.47
C SER A 273 -9.44 -12.34 -11.79
N GLU A 274 -9.75 -12.09 -13.07
CA GLU A 274 -10.44 -10.85 -13.45
C GLU A 274 -11.75 -10.65 -12.65
N ALA A 275 -12.48 -11.73 -12.37
CA ALA A 275 -13.71 -11.68 -11.58
C ALA A 275 -13.45 -11.24 -10.13
N THR A 276 -12.39 -11.74 -9.50
CA THR A 276 -11.98 -11.32 -8.15
C THR A 276 -11.60 -9.85 -8.12
N GLN A 277 -10.82 -9.38 -9.10
CA GLN A 277 -10.45 -7.97 -9.20
C GLN A 277 -11.67 -7.08 -9.45
N ALA A 278 -12.60 -7.50 -10.32
CA ALA A 278 -13.86 -6.79 -10.55
C ALA A 278 -14.71 -6.67 -9.27
N LEU A 279 -14.80 -7.74 -8.47
CA LEU A 279 -15.47 -7.71 -7.17
C LEU A 279 -14.77 -6.76 -6.19
N CYS A 280 -13.44 -6.66 -6.22
CA CYS A 280 -12.72 -5.69 -5.39
C CYS A 280 -13.04 -4.24 -5.79
N PHE A 281 -13.13 -3.92 -7.09
CA PHE A 281 -13.60 -2.60 -7.55
C PHE A 281 -15.06 -2.34 -7.13
N MET A 282 -15.94 -3.34 -7.22
CA MET A 282 -17.29 -3.27 -6.69
C MET A 282 -17.32 -3.08 -5.17
N ALA A 283 -16.39 -3.65 -4.44
CA ALA A 283 -16.20 -3.46 -2.99
C ALA A 283 -15.64 -2.06 -2.64
N GLY A 284 -15.32 -1.23 -3.64
CA GLY A 284 -14.87 0.14 -3.46
C GLY A 284 -13.36 0.32 -3.50
N ALA A 285 -12.58 -0.63 -4.00
CA ALA A 285 -11.20 -0.36 -4.37
C ALA A 285 -11.18 0.68 -5.51
N ASN A 286 -10.28 1.65 -5.42
CA ASN A 286 -10.18 2.75 -6.38
C ASN A 286 -8.74 3.21 -6.64
N SER A 287 -7.77 2.39 -6.32
CA SER A 287 -6.35 2.59 -6.65
C SER A 287 -5.69 1.25 -6.93
N ILE A 288 -4.75 1.21 -7.87
CA ILE A 288 -3.94 0.03 -8.18
C ILE A 288 -2.48 0.43 -8.39
N PHE A 289 -1.57 -0.53 -8.22
CA PHE A 289 -0.23 -0.41 -8.79
C PHE A 289 -0.22 -0.96 -10.21
N THR A 290 0.38 -0.23 -11.13
CA THR A 290 0.62 -0.59 -12.54
C THR A 290 2.09 -0.96 -12.78
N GLY A 291 2.41 -1.45 -13.97
CA GLY A 291 3.74 -1.94 -14.32
C GLY A 291 3.90 -3.43 -14.08
N ASP A 292 5.01 -3.99 -14.58
CA ASP A 292 5.25 -5.44 -14.57
C ASP A 292 5.76 -5.97 -13.23
N THR A 293 6.23 -5.11 -12.35
CA THR A 293 6.83 -5.50 -11.06
C THR A 293 6.41 -4.59 -9.92
N LEU A 294 6.28 -5.19 -8.71
CA LEU A 294 6.14 -4.51 -7.44
C LEU A 294 7.34 -4.83 -6.56
N LEU A 295 8.26 -3.89 -6.36
CA LEU A 295 9.53 -4.10 -5.65
C LEU A 295 10.30 -5.32 -6.19
N THR A 296 9.97 -6.52 -5.74
CA THR A 296 10.68 -7.77 -6.05
C THR A 296 9.74 -8.89 -6.52
N THR A 297 8.46 -8.62 -6.69
CA THR A 297 7.45 -9.59 -7.15
C THR A 297 6.83 -9.13 -8.46
N GLY A 298 6.28 -10.07 -9.24
CA GLY A 298 5.51 -9.75 -10.43
C GLY A 298 4.24 -8.94 -10.10
N ASN A 299 3.74 -8.26 -11.12
CA ASN A 299 2.46 -7.55 -11.11
C ASN A 299 1.73 -7.82 -12.43
N ALA A 300 0.46 -7.41 -12.53
CA ALA A 300 -0.40 -7.74 -13.67
C ALA A 300 0.09 -7.20 -15.03
N GLY A 301 0.88 -6.11 -15.02
CA GLY A 301 1.37 -5.43 -16.20
C GLY A 301 0.37 -4.45 -16.83
N ASP A 302 0.89 -3.42 -17.49
CA ASP A 302 0.08 -2.31 -18.01
C ASP A 302 -0.95 -2.76 -19.06
N SER A 303 -0.60 -3.70 -19.92
CA SER A 303 -1.52 -4.20 -20.96
C SER A 303 -2.70 -4.98 -20.37
N ALA A 304 -2.47 -5.81 -19.35
CA ALA A 304 -3.53 -6.56 -18.68
C ALA A 304 -4.43 -5.63 -17.87
N ASP A 305 -3.85 -4.64 -17.20
CA ASP A 305 -4.60 -3.63 -16.47
C ASP A 305 -5.48 -2.79 -17.40
N ALA A 306 -4.95 -2.31 -18.51
CA ALA A 306 -5.71 -1.55 -19.50
C ALA A 306 -6.88 -2.38 -20.07
N ALA A 307 -6.64 -3.67 -20.40
CA ALA A 307 -7.68 -4.57 -20.89
C ALA A 307 -8.78 -4.81 -19.84
N LEU A 308 -8.41 -5.05 -18.59
CA LEU A 308 -9.37 -5.25 -17.49
C LEU A 308 -10.21 -4.00 -17.26
N LEU A 309 -9.57 -2.84 -17.14
CA LEU A 309 -10.24 -1.57 -16.89
C LEU A 309 -11.22 -1.22 -18.04
N ALA A 310 -10.81 -1.42 -19.29
CA ALA A 310 -11.68 -1.23 -20.46
C ALA A 310 -12.88 -2.17 -20.42
N LYS A 311 -12.69 -3.46 -20.10
CA LYS A 311 -13.77 -4.47 -19.96
C LYS A 311 -14.77 -4.08 -18.86
N LEU A 312 -14.31 -3.46 -17.77
CA LEU A 312 -15.14 -3.02 -16.65
C LEU A 312 -15.72 -1.62 -16.84
N GLY A 313 -15.34 -0.88 -17.88
CA GLY A 313 -15.74 0.52 -18.08
C GLY A 313 -15.16 1.47 -17.01
N ILE A 314 -14.05 1.11 -16.39
CA ILE A 314 -13.33 1.92 -15.40
C ILE A 314 -12.26 2.73 -16.12
N LYS A 315 -12.13 4.01 -15.74
CA LYS A 315 -11.15 4.93 -16.34
C LYS A 315 -10.04 5.27 -15.33
N PRO A 316 -8.82 5.49 -15.79
CA PRO A 316 -7.82 6.14 -14.94
C PRO A 316 -8.32 7.52 -14.47
N MET A 317 -8.09 7.84 -13.19
CA MET A 317 -8.31 9.20 -12.69
C MET A 317 -7.46 10.17 -13.51
N LEU A 318 -8.01 11.33 -13.83
CA LEU A 318 -7.21 12.42 -14.38
C LEU A 318 -6.33 12.97 -13.25
N GLY A 319 -5.03 13.15 -13.51
CA GLY A 319 -4.17 13.86 -12.58
C GLY A 319 -4.74 15.27 -12.33
N GLU A 320 -4.74 15.73 -11.08
CA GLU A 320 -5.05 17.14 -10.84
C GLU A 320 -4.03 17.97 -11.60
N GLU A 321 -4.49 18.85 -12.51
CA GLU A 321 -3.61 19.88 -13.04
C GLU A 321 -3.06 20.68 -11.85
N PRO A 322 -1.72 20.91 -11.78
CA PRO A 322 -1.18 21.72 -10.70
C PRO A 322 -1.94 23.04 -10.68
N MET A 323 -2.58 23.34 -9.55
CA MET A 323 -3.27 24.63 -9.36
C MET A 323 -2.27 25.73 -9.79
N ARG A 324 -2.54 26.37 -10.93
CA ARG A 324 -1.79 27.56 -11.32
C ARG A 324 -1.91 28.52 -10.15
N ALA A 325 -0.79 28.81 -9.49
CA ALA A 325 -0.72 29.90 -8.55
C ALA A 325 -1.34 31.12 -9.26
N ALA A 326 -2.48 31.58 -8.73
CA ALA A 326 -3.05 32.83 -9.19
C ALA A 326 -1.98 33.89 -8.97
N ALA A 327 -1.44 34.39 -10.06
CA ALA A 327 -0.61 35.58 -10.03
C ALA A 327 -1.55 36.76 -9.63
N GLU A 328 -1.40 37.24 -8.42
CA GLU A 328 -1.76 38.61 -8.03
C GLU A 328 -0.49 39.42 -7.77
#